data_7332719764a8db9c9cefc4fef6f9320d
#
_entry.id   7332719764a8db9c9cefc4fef6f9320d
#
_cell.length_a   1.000
_cell.length_b   1.000
_cell.length_c   1.000
_cell.angle_alpha   90.00
_cell.angle_beta   90.00
_cell.angle_gamma   90.00
#
_symmetry.space_group_name_H-M   'P 1'
#
loop_
_entity.id
_entity.type
_entity.pdbx_description
1 polymer ?
#
loop_
_entity_poly.entity_id
_entity_poly.type
_entity_poly.pdbx_seq_one_letter_code
_entity_poly.pdbx_strand_id
1 'polypeptide(L)'
;MSVADAGTRGGRLPRSARRAQLLEAAQSVFAESGYHAAAMDEIAERAHVSKPVLYQHFPGKLDLYLALIEQHTAELPELVRAAMDSTSDNQERVAAAVATFFSFVEREDAAFRLVFESDLLGEPEVARRVDTMSAECADAVAKVIAEDTDLPPEKALLLGVATVGMSHTVARSWMQNHTVPRKEAEGLVASLVWRGLAGFPLHPEQPEA
;
A
#
# COMPACT_ATOMS: atom_id res chain seq x y z
N MET A 1 -25.85 -5.05 54.20
CA MET A 1 -25.63 -4.21 53.03
C MET A 1 -24.74 -5.02 52.10
N SER A 2 -25.37 -5.63 51.09
CA SER A 2 -24.70 -6.49 50.12
C SER A 2 -24.27 -5.63 48.94
N VAL A 3 -22.96 -5.56 48.69
CA VAL A 3 -22.40 -4.90 47.49
C VAL A 3 -22.46 -5.92 46.37
N ALA A 4 -23.33 -5.66 45.40
CA ALA A 4 -23.45 -6.47 44.19
C ALA A 4 -22.20 -6.31 43.34
N ASP A 5 -21.50 -7.40 43.15
CA ASP A 5 -20.43 -7.60 42.15
C ASP A 5 -21.01 -7.47 40.75
N ALA A 6 -20.76 -6.31 40.14
CA ALA A 6 -21.10 -6.09 38.72
C ALA A 6 -20.04 -6.75 37.83
N GLY A 7 -20.13 -8.06 37.67
CA GLY A 7 -19.34 -8.80 36.71
C GLY A 7 -19.47 -8.21 35.32
N THR A 8 -18.41 -7.59 34.82
CA THR A 8 -18.24 -7.10 33.47
C THR A 8 -18.38 -8.30 32.51
N ARG A 9 -19.58 -8.52 31.96
CA ARG A 9 -19.79 -9.47 30.87
C ARG A 9 -19.00 -8.96 29.68
N GLY A 10 -17.84 -9.56 29.42
CA GLY A 10 -17.06 -9.37 28.22
C GLY A 10 -17.93 -9.65 26.99
N GLY A 11 -18.50 -8.61 26.40
CA GLY A 11 -19.34 -8.70 25.21
C GLY A 11 -18.57 -9.38 24.09
N ARG A 12 -19.17 -10.39 23.49
CA ARG A 12 -18.59 -11.06 22.30
C ARG A 12 -18.34 -9.99 21.23
N LEU A 13 -17.08 -9.79 20.85
CA LEU A 13 -16.70 -8.83 19.81
C LEU A 13 -17.49 -9.09 18.52
N PRO A 14 -17.96 -8.05 17.82
CA PRO A 14 -18.53 -8.18 16.49
C PRO A 14 -17.58 -8.94 15.56
N ARG A 15 -18.13 -9.65 14.56
CA ARG A 15 -17.33 -10.47 13.63
C ARG A 15 -16.26 -9.65 12.91
N SER A 16 -16.56 -8.42 12.51
CA SER A 16 -15.61 -7.50 11.87
C SER A 16 -14.47 -7.09 12.80
N ALA A 17 -14.77 -6.73 14.05
CA ALA A 17 -13.76 -6.38 15.04
C ALA A 17 -12.85 -7.58 15.39
N ARG A 18 -13.44 -8.79 15.46
CA ARG A 18 -12.66 -10.02 15.65
C ARG A 18 -11.74 -10.29 14.46
N ARG A 19 -12.23 -10.08 13.23
CA ARG A 19 -11.42 -10.23 12.02
C ARG A 19 -10.24 -9.25 12.02
N ALA A 20 -10.46 -7.99 12.37
CA ALA A 20 -9.40 -6.98 12.47
C ALA A 20 -8.33 -7.37 13.52
N GLN A 21 -8.75 -7.82 14.70
CA GLN A 21 -7.84 -8.31 15.74
C GLN A 21 -6.97 -9.48 15.27
N LEU A 22 -7.54 -10.41 14.49
CA LEU A 22 -6.80 -11.54 13.94
C LEU A 22 -5.80 -11.10 12.87
N LEU A 23 -6.16 -10.12 12.03
CA LEU A 23 -5.25 -9.56 11.02
C LEU A 23 -4.08 -8.82 11.66
N GLU A 24 -4.33 -8.02 12.70
CA GLU A 24 -3.28 -7.32 13.46
C GLU A 24 -2.26 -8.29 14.09
N ALA A 25 -2.75 -9.34 14.75
CA ALA A 25 -1.90 -10.37 15.33
C ALA A 25 -1.10 -11.12 14.24
N ALA A 26 -1.74 -11.45 13.12
CA ALA A 26 -1.09 -12.13 12.00
C ALA A 26 0.00 -11.26 11.36
N GLN A 27 -0.27 -9.97 11.18
CA GLN A 27 0.71 -9.01 10.67
C GLN A 27 1.99 -9.00 11.51
N SER A 28 1.86 -8.94 12.84
CA SER A 28 3.01 -8.97 13.75
C SER A 28 3.80 -10.28 13.61
N VAL A 29 3.12 -11.43 13.60
CA VAL A 29 3.79 -12.73 13.50
C VAL A 29 4.49 -12.89 12.15
N PHE A 30 3.83 -12.53 11.05
CA PHE A 30 4.45 -12.62 9.73
C PHE A 30 5.62 -11.65 9.56
N ALA A 31 5.56 -10.46 10.16
CA ALA A 31 6.65 -9.49 10.12
C ALA A 31 7.88 -9.96 10.92
N GLU A 32 7.66 -10.65 12.04
CA GLU A 32 8.73 -11.15 12.92
C GLU A 32 9.39 -12.42 12.35
N SER A 33 8.59 -13.36 11.86
CA SER A 33 9.04 -14.72 11.52
C SER A 33 9.06 -15.03 10.02
N GLY A 34 8.47 -14.17 9.19
CA GLY A 34 8.19 -14.48 7.78
C GLY A 34 7.02 -15.46 7.62
N TYR A 35 6.54 -15.62 6.39
CA TYR A 35 5.39 -16.50 6.14
C TYR A 35 5.65 -17.96 6.49
N HIS A 36 6.81 -18.51 6.07
CA HIS A 36 7.04 -19.93 6.19
C HIS A 36 7.16 -20.40 7.65
N ALA A 37 7.88 -19.66 8.49
CA ALA A 37 8.08 -19.99 9.90
C ALA A 37 6.88 -19.67 10.79
N ALA A 38 6.05 -18.69 10.42
CA ALA A 38 4.85 -18.30 11.16
C ALA A 38 3.86 -19.48 11.32
N ALA A 39 3.35 -19.68 12.53
CA ALA A 39 2.39 -20.72 12.85
C ALA A 39 1.00 -20.14 13.17
N MET A 40 -0.06 -20.78 12.69
CA MET A 40 -1.45 -20.40 13.02
C MET A 40 -1.72 -20.44 14.53
N ASP A 41 -1.02 -21.31 15.25
CA ASP A 41 -1.13 -21.43 16.71
C ASP A 41 -0.61 -20.19 17.42
N GLU A 42 0.54 -19.67 17.00
CA GLU A 42 1.14 -18.44 17.51
C GLU A 42 0.25 -17.24 17.25
N ILE A 43 -0.35 -17.18 16.06
CA ILE A 43 -1.29 -16.11 15.70
C ILE A 43 -2.53 -16.15 16.59
N ALA A 44 -3.09 -17.33 16.85
CA ALA A 44 -4.23 -17.48 17.75
C ALA A 44 -3.90 -17.05 19.19
N GLU A 45 -2.72 -17.42 19.68
CA GLU A 45 -2.22 -17.03 21.00
C GLU A 45 -2.02 -15.50 21.10
N ARG A 46 -1.37 -14.88 20.13
CA ARG A 46 -1.14 -13.43 20.06
C ARG A 46 -2.44 -12.64 19.95
N ALA A 47 -3.42 -13.19 19.23
CA ALA A 47 -4.77 -12.63 19.15
C ALA A 47 -5.65 -12.93 20.37
N HIS A 48 -5.16 -13.65 21.38
CA HIS A 48 -5.93 -14.09 22.55
C HIS A 48 -7.23 -14.78 22.19
N VAL A 49 -7.21 -15.67 21.18
CA VAL A 49 -8.36 -16.46 20.76
C VAL A 49 -8.04 -17.96 20.74
N SER A 50 -9.07 -18.79 20.76
CA SER A 50 -8.88 -20.22 20.53
C SER A 50 -8.64 -20.52 19.04
N LYS A 51 -7.89 -21.58 18.73
CA LYS A 51 -7.64 -22.04 17.35
C LYS A 51 -8.93 -22.18 16.53
N PRO A 52 -10.03 -22.79 17.03
CA PRO A 52 -11.29 -22.88 16.28
C PRO A 52 -11.84 -21.51 15.87
N VAL A 53 -11.67 -20.48 16.71
CA VAL A 53 -12.12 -19.11 16.37
C VAL A 53 -11.29 -18.54 15.21
N LEU A 54 -9.97 -18.73 15.21
CA LEU A 54 -9.12 -18.31 14.10
C LEU A 54 -9.53 -19.02 12.80
N TYR A 55 -9.69 -20.35 12.83
CA TYR A 55 -10.07 -21.13 11.64
C TYR A 55 -11.48 -20.84 11.14
N GLN A 56 -12.41 -20.36 11.99
CA GLN A 56 -13.73 -19.86 11.54
C GLN A 56 -13.65 -18.59 10.70
N HIS A 57 -12.60 -17.77 10.88
CA HIS A 57 -12.38 -16.55 10.11
C HIS A 57 -11.48 -16.77 8.90
N PHE A 58 -10.47 -17.61 9.04
CA PHE A 58 -9.45 -17.89 8.02
C PHE A 58 -9.16 -19.38 7.97
N PRO A 59 -9.64 -20.09 6.93
CA PRO A 59 -9.49 -21.55 6.82
C PRO A 59 -8.04 -22.04 6.83
N GLY A 60 -7.09 -21.18 6.39
CA GLY A 60 -5.68 -21.51 6.34
C GLY A 60 -4.76 -20.29 6.48
N LYS A 61 -3.47 -20.57 6.60
CA LYS A 61 -2.43 -19.56 6.74
C LYS A 61 -2.35 -18.66 5.49
N LEU A 62 -2.54 -19.25 4.30
CA LEU A 62 -2.56 -18.50 3.05
C LEU A 62 -3.77 -17.56 2.97
N ASP A 63 -4.96 -18.00 3.37
CA ASP A 63 -6.16 -17.14 3.37
C ASP A 63 -5.99 -15.93 4.29
N LEU A 64 -5.37 -16.14 5.45
CA LEU A 64 -5.06 -15.07 6.39
C LEU A 64 -4.02 -14.08 5.81
N TYR A 65 -2.97 -14.62 5.19
CA TYR A 65 -1.93 -13.83 4.55
C TYR A 65 -2.48 -13.01 3.36
N LEU A 66 -3.29 -13.64 2.50
CA LEU A 66 -3.94 -12.97 1.37
C LEU A 66 -4.88 -11.85 1.82
N ALA A 67 -5.57 -12.03 2.95
CA ALA A 67 -6.41 -10.97 3.51
C ALA A 67 -5.60 -9.77 4.04
N LEU A 68 -4.39 -9.99 4.54
CA LEU A 68 -3.45 -8.91 4.89
C LEU A 68 -2.94 -8.20 3.63
N ILE A 69 -2.49 -8.95 2.63
CA ILE A 69 -2.08 -8.37 1.34
C ILE A 69 -3.20 -7.51 0.75
N GLU A 70 -4.43 -8.02 0.72
CA GLU A 70 -5.59 -7.28 0.21
C GLU A 70 -5.84 -5.97 0.97
N GLN A 71 -5.74 -5.98 2.31
CA GLN A 71 -5.88 -4.77 3.13
C GLN A 71 -4.83 -3.72 2.78
N HIS A 72 -3.56 -4.13 2.65
CA HIS A 72 -2.46 -3.20 2.40
C HIS A 72 -2.37 -2.75 0.93
N THR A 73 -2.69 -3.63 -0.01
CA THR A 73 -2.71 -3.28 -1.44
C THR A 73 -3.86 -2.34 -1.80
N ALA A 74 -4.98 -2.34 -1.07
CA ALA A 74 -6.09 -1.43 -1.31
C ALA A 74 -5.79 0.02 -0.89
N GLU A 75 -4.88 0.23 0.05
CA GLU A 75 -4.61 1.56 0.63
C GLU A 75 -3.76 2.45 -0.29
N LEU A 76 -2.71 1.91 -0.90
CA LEU A 76 -1.75 2.70 -1.67
C LEU A 76 -2.38 3.40 -2.89
N PRO A 77 -3.25 2.77 -3.71
CA PRO A 77 -3.93 3.45 -4.81
C PRO A 77 -4.79 4.64 -4.35
N GLU A 78 -5.47 4.52 -3.19
CA GLU A 78 -6.27 5.62 -2.63
C GLU A 78 -5.37 6.79 -2.18
N LEU A 79 -4.23 6.50 -1.56
CA LEU A 79 -3.25 7.53 -1.18
C LEU A 79 -2.66 8.23 -2.41
N VAL A 80 -2.37 7.49 -3.48
CA VAL A 80 -1.87 8.06 -4.74
C VAL A 80 -2.93 8.94 -5.39
N ARG A 81 -4.20 8.51 -5.45
CA ARG A 81 -5.31 9.36 -5.95
C ARG A 81 -5.44 10.64 -5.13
N ALA A 82 -5.45 10.54 -3.81
CA ALA A 82 -5.51 11.71 -2.93
C ALA A 82 -4.32 12.67 -3.16
N ALA A 83 -3.12 12.14 -3.41
CA ALA A 83 -1.95 12.95 -3.75
C ALA A 83 -2.13 13.68 -5.10
N MET A 84 -2.67 12.99 -6.11
CA MET A 84 -2.99 13.59 -7.41
C MET A 84 -4.04 14.69 -7.33
N ASP A 85 -5.02 14.55 -6.44
CA ASP A 85 -6.13 15.49 -6.25
C ASP A 85 -5.79 16.66 -5.30
N SER A 86 -4.63 16.62 -4.62
CA SER A 86 -4.26 17.57 -3.56
C SER A 86 -3.93 18.99 -4.07
N THR A 87 -3.57 19.14 -5.32
CA THR A 87 -3.18 20.41 -5.95
C THR A 87 -3.49 20.36 -7.45
N SER A 88 -3.57 21.52 -8.09
CA SER A 88 -3.66 21.64 -9.55
C SER A 88 -2.29 21.86 -10.23
N ASP A 89 -1.22 22.07 -9.44
CA ASP A 89 0.13 22.17 -9.97
C ASP A 89 0.72 20.78 -10.22
N ASN A 90 1.07 20.51 -11.47
CA ASN A 90 1.55 19.19 -11.87
C ASN A 90 2.92 18.83 -11.29
N GLN A 91 3.78 19.79 -11.03
CA GLN A 91 5.06 19.53 -10.35
C GLN A 91 4.82 19.13 -8.90
N GLU A 92 3.88 19.79 -8.21
CA GLU A 92 3.47 19.43 -6.85
C GLU A 92 2.77 18.07 -6.80
N ARG A 93 1.90 17.76 -7.78
CA ARG A 93 1.27 16.42 -7.92
C ARG A 93 2.32 15.31 -8.00
N VAL A 94 3.33 15.49 -8.87
CA VAL A 94 4.44 14.53 -8.99
C VAL A 94 5.19 14.39 -7.67
N ALA A 95 5.50 15.49 -7.00
CA ALA A 95 6.19 15.46 -5.70
C ALA A 95 5.35 14.75 -4.62
N ALA A 96 4.03 15.03 -4.57
CA ALA A 96 3.12 14.40 -3.63
C ALA A 96 2.97 12.89 -3.88
N ALA A 97 2.86 12.47 -5.15
CA ALA A 97 2.79 11.05 -5.50
C ALA A 97 4.07 10.31 -5.12
N VAL A 98 5.25 10.87 -5.45
CA VAL A 98 6.53 10.28 -5.06
C VAL A 98 6.64 10.17 -3.54
N ALA A 99 6.33 11.24 -2.80
CA ALA A 99 6.36 11.24 -1.34
C ALA A 99 5.41 10.20 -0.73
N THR A 100 4.29 9.90 -1.40
CA THR A 100 3.35 8.85 -0.98
C THR A 100 4.02 7.47 -0.98
N PHE A 101 4.78 7.12 -2.02
CA PHE A 101 5.52 5.84 -2.05
C PHE A 101 6.57 5.76 -0.95
N PHE A 102 7.35 6.82 -0.72
CA PHE A 102 8.33 6.85 0.36
C PHE A 102 7.67 6.75 1.74
N SER A 103 6.56 7.47 1.94
CA SER A 103 5.78 7.36 3.19
C SER A 103 5.25 5.95 3.41
N PHE A 104 4.78 5.30 2.35
CA PHE A 104 4.23 3.96 2.43
C PHE A 104 5.29 2.92 2.81
N VAL A 105 6.49 3.00 2.22
CA VAL A 105 7.57 2.07 2.53
C VAL A 105 8.20 2.29 3.91
N GLU A 106 8.17 3.53 4.43
CA GLU A 106 8.73 3.88 5.74
C GLU A 106 7.80 3.52 6.91
N ARG A 107 6.55 3.18 6.64
CA ARG A 107 5.60 2.81 7.70
C ARG A 107 6.13 1.62 8.50
N GLU A 108 6.16 1.77 9.83
CA GLU A 108 6.63 0.74 10.76
C GLU A 108 5.69 -0.47 10.86
N ASP A 109 4.51 -0.39 10.23
CA ASP A 109 3.43 -1.35 10.36
C ASP A 109 3.62 -2.66 9.58
N ALA A 110 4.82 -3.00 9.17
CA ALA A 110 5.12 -4.23 8.42
C ALA A 110 4.39 -4.40 7.06
N ALA A 111 3.48 -3.49 6.71
CA ALA A 111 2.69 -3.55 5.47
C ALA A 111 3.58 -3.63 4.22
N PHE A 112 4.61 -2.79 4.18
CA PHE A 112 5.58 -2.79 3.08
C PHE A 112 6.30 -4.14 2.95
N ARG A 113 6.77 -4.72 4.06
CA ARG A 113 7.48 -6.01 4.04
C ARG A 113 6.58 -7.13 3.57
N LEU A 114 5.32 -7.13 4.00
CA LEU A 114 4.33 -8.11 3.57
C LEU A 114 4.02 -8.01 2.08
N VAL A 115 3.91 -6.80 1.54
CA VAL A 115 3.55 -6.58 0.13
C VAL A 115 4.75 -6.71 -0.81
N PHE A 116 5.91 -6.19 -0.44
CA PHE A 116 7.03 -6.01 -1.37
C PHE A 116 8.29 -6.82 -1.06
N GLU A 117 8.43 -7.37 0.15
CA GLU A 117 9.58 -8.16 0.58
C GLU A 117 9.19 -9.60 0.95
N SER A 118 7.97 -10.01 0.59
CA SER A 118 7.45 -11.32 0.93
C SER A 118 8.16 -12.45 0.20
N ASP A 119 8.44 -13.52 0.93
CA ASP A 119 8.87 -14.81 0.38
C ASP A 119 7.83 -15.43 -0.57
N LEU A 120 6.61 -14.88 -0.57
CA LEU A 120 5.46 -15.33 -1.37
C LEU A 120 5.21 -14.49 -2.63
N LEU A 121 6.12 -13.59 -3.02
CA LEU A 121 5.96 -12.88 -4.30
C LEU A 121 5.93 -13.82 -5.51
N GLY A 122 6.46 -15.04 -5.37
CA GLY A 122 6.32 -16.11 -6.36
C GLY A 122 4.99 -16.86 -6.32
N GLU A 123 4.16 -16.66 -5.30
CA GLU A 123 2.81 -17.23 -5.22
C GLU A 123 1.87 -16.46 -6.16
N PRO A 124 1.25 -17.12 -7.15
CA PRO A 124 0.48 -16.44 -8.20
C PRO A 124 -0.61 -15.50 -7.64
N GLU A 125 -1.24 -15.87 -6.55
CA GLU A 125 -2.33 -15.10 -5.95
C GLU A 125 -1.81 -13.82 -5.25
N VAL A 126 -0.64 -13.87 -4.65
CA VAL A 126 0.05 -12.71 -4.05
C VAL A 126 0.54 -11.77 -5.15
N ALA A 127 1.24 -12.32 -6.15
CA ALA A 127 1.74 -11.53 -7.29
C ALA A 127 0.60 -10.78 -7.97
N ARG A 128 -0.51 -11.44 -8.25
CA ARG A 128 -1.68 -10.83 -8.89
C ARG A 128 -2.24 -9.64 -8.09
N ARG A 129 -2.28 -9.70 -6.74
CA ARG A 129 -2.75 -8.58 -5.92
C ARG A 129 -1.80 -7.39 -5.97
N VAL A 130 -0.50 -7.65 -5.91
CA VAL A 130 0.53 -6.61 -6.01
C VAL A 130 0.52 -5.97 -7.39
N ASP A 131 0.36 -6.77 -8.46
CA ASP A 131 0.24 -6.27 -9.83
C ASP A 131 -1.01 -5.41 -10.02
N THR A 132 -2.16 -5.84 -9.46
CA THR A 132 -3.41 -5.07 -9.49
C THR A 132 -3.24 -3.73 -8.79
N MET A 133 -2.67 -3.69 -7.59
CA MET A 133 -2.37 -2.45 -6.87
C MET A 133 -1.46 -1.52 -7.69
N SER A 134 -0.41 -2.07 -8.29
CA SER A 134 0.53 -1.29 -9.12
C SER A 134 -0.18 -0.71 -10.35
N ALA A 135 -1.06 -1.49 -10.99
CA ALA A 135 -1.87 -1.03 -12.12
C ALA A 135 -2.85 0.09 -11.70
N GLU A 136 -3.54 -0.05 -10.57
CA GLU A 136 -4.44 0.99 -10.05
C GLU A 136 -3.72 2.30 -9.72
N CYS A 137 -2.50 2.23 -9.17
CA CYS A 137 -1.66 3.41 -8.98
C CYS A 137 -1.27 4.05 -10.32
N ALA A 138 -0.90 3.21 -11.31
CA ALA A 138 -0.52 3.69 -12.64
C ALA A 138 -1.72 4.34 -13.37
N ASP A 139 -2.92 3.78 -13.25
CA ASP A 139 -4.15 4.35 -13.79
C ASP A 139 -4.46 5.72 -13.18
N ALA A 140 -4.29 5.87 -11.85
CA ALA A 140 -4.50 7.16 -11.18
C ALA A 140 -3.56 8.25 -11.72
N VAL A 141 -2.28 7.93 -11.91
CA VAL A 141 -1.29 8.85 -12.50
C VAL A 141 -1.59 9.11 -13.98
N ALA A 142 -1.90 8.06 -14.73
CA ALA A 142 -2.19 8.15 -16.18
C ALA A 142 -3.39 9.03 -16.47
N LYS A 143 -4.43 8.98 -15.64
CA LYS A 143 -5.61 9.84 -15.76
C LYS A 143 -5.22 11.31 -15.77
N VAL A 144 -4.43 11.75 -14.79
CA VAL A 144 -3.96 13.14 -14.72
C VAL A 144 -3.09 13.51 -15.92
N ILE A 145 -2.18 12.61 -16.34
CA ILE A 145 -1.35 12.84 -17.53
C ILE A 145 -2.23 13.01 -18.78
N ALA A 146 -3.26 12.17 -18.97
CA ALA A 146 -4.16 12.26 -20.11
C ALA A 146 -5.04 13.52 -20.07
N GLU A 147 -5.45 13.97 -18.88
CA GLU A 147 -6.23 15.21 -18.70
C GLU A 147 -5.41 16.47 -19.00
N ASP A 148 -4.12 16.47 -18.69
CA ASP A 148 -3.25 17.64 -18.79
C ASP A 148 -2.36 17.67 -20.05
N THR A 149 -2.44 16.65 -20.89
CA THR A 149 -1.65 16.54 -22.13
C THR A 149 -2.53 16.05 -23.30
N ASP A 150 -2.02 16.21 -24.54
CA ASP A 150 -2.68 15.64 -25.73
C ASP A 150 -2.32 14.17 -25.98
N LEU A 151 -1.80 13.47 -24.97
CA LEU A 151 -1.42 12.06 -25.12
C LEU A 151 -2.64 11.14 -25.14
N PRO A 152 -2.70 10.18 -26.07
CA PRO A 152 -3.70 9.13 -26.05
C PRO A 152 -3.62 8.33 -24.74
N PRO A 153 -4.75 7.79 -24.23
CA PRO A 153 -4.80 7.08 -22.94
C PRO A 153 -3.78 5.96 -22.79
N GLU A 154 -3.50 5.21 -23.86
CA GLU A 154 -2.52 4.12 -23.83
C GLU A 154 -1.08 4.62 -23.66
N LYS A 155 -0.76 5.83 -24.13
CA LYS A 155 0.56 6.44 -23.93
C LYS A 155 0.66 7.05 -22.53
N ALA A 156 -0.40 7.69 -22.05
CA ALA A 156 -0.49 8.18 -20.69
C ALA A 156 -0.33 7.03 -19.66
N LEU A 157 -0.95 5.87 -19.93
CA LEU A 157 -0.80 4.68 -19.09
C LEU A 157 0.66 4.20 -19.04
N LEU A 158 1.38 4.17 -20.16
CA LEU A 158 2.80 3.82 -20.17
C LEU A 158 3.63 4.73 -19.27
N LEU A 159 3.35 6.04 -19.30
CA LEU A 159 4.02 7.01 -18.43
C LEU A 159 3.62 6.82 -16.96
N GLY A 160 2.35 6.52 -16.69
CA GLY A 160 1.87 6.15 -15.35
C GLY A 160 2.63 4.94 -14.80
N VAL A 161 2.72 3.86 -15.58
CA VAL A 161 3.47 2.65 -15.21
C VAL A 161 4.95 2.97 -14.95
N ALA A 162 5.59 3.77 -15.82
CA ALA A 162 6.99 4.16 -15.64
C ALA A 162 7.20 4.99 -14.36
N THR A 163 6.31 5.94 -14.09
CA THR A 163 6.37 6.81 -12.89
C THR A 163 6.19 5.99 -11.61
N VAL A 164 5.18 5.13 -11.56
CA VAL A 164 4.90 4.25 -10.41
C VAL A 164 6.04 3.26 -10.21
N GLY A 165 6.50 2.59 -11.27
CA GLY A 165 7.60 1.64 -11.20
C GLY A 165 8.90 2.27 -10.70
N MET A 166 9.24 3.47 -11.18
CA MET A 166 10.40 4.23 -10.70
C MET A 166 10.25 4.59 -9.22
N SER A 167 9.12 5.19 -8.84
CA SER A 167 8.88 5.64 -7.46
C SER A 167 8.93 4.47 -6.47
N HIS A 168 8.26 3.38 -6.80
CA HIS A 168 8.26 2.15 -6.01
C HIS A 168 9.66 1.54 -5.87
N THR A 169 10.36 1.35 -6.99
CA THR A 169 11.69 0.70 -7.00
C THR A 169 12.71 1.52 -6.21
N VAL A 170 12.70 2.85 -6.38
CA VAL A 170 13.64 3.72 -5.66
C VAL A 170 13.29 3.83 -4.19
N ALA A 171 12.00 3.96 -3.83
CA ALA A 171 11.58 3.99 -2.44
C ALA A 171 11.97 2.69 -1.69
N ARG A 172 11.78 1.53 -2.33
CA ARG A 172 12.21 0.24 -1.79
C ARG A 172 13.73 0.16 -1.60
N SER A 173 14.51 0.57 -2.61
CA SER A 173 15.97 0.58 -2.53
C SER A 173 16.47 1.55 -1.45
N TRP A 174 15.84 2.71 -1.33
CA TRP A 174 16.16 3.67 -0.28
C TRP A 174 15.88 3.11 1.11
N MET A 175 14.73 2.46 1.32
CA MET A 175 14.36 1.83 2.60
C MET A 175 15.37 0.77 3.04
N GLN A 176 15.94 0.02 2.11
CA GLN A 176 16.95 -1.00 2.42
C GLN A 176 18.32 -0.40 2.81
N ASN A 177 18.68 0.76 2.28
CA ASN A 177 20.03 1.28 2.38
C ASN A 177 20.16 2.61 3.14
N HIS A 178 19.11 3.42 3.22
CA HIS A 178 19.06 4.75 3.89
C HIS A 178 20.29 5.66 3.58
N THR A 179 20.73 5.65 2.32
CA THR A 179 21.98 6.32 1.89
C THR A 179 21.92 7.84 1.94
N VAL A 180 20.72 8.41 1.85
CA VAL A 180 20.43 9.85 1.93
C VAL A 180 19.17 10.09 2.75
N PRO A 181 18.98 11.32 3.30
CA PRO A 181 17.72 11.67 3.99
C PRO A 181 16.51 11.47 3.08
N ARG A 182 15.38 11.02 3.64
CA ARG A 182 14.14 10.74 2.91
C ARG A 182 13.74 11.90 1.97
N LYS A 183 13.67 13.12 2.49
CA LYS A 183 13.26 14.30 1.69
C LYS A 183 14.17 14.59 0.50
N GLU A 184 15.45 14.28 0.63
CA GLU A 184 16.41 14.41 -0.46
C GLU A 184 16.14 13.34 -1.53
N ALA A 185 15.93 12.09 -1.13
CA ALA A 185 15.56 11.00 -2.03
C ALA A 185 14.23 11.29 -2.77
N GLU A 186 13.19 11.73 -2.05
CA GLU A 186 11.93 12.17 -2.63
C GLU A 186 12.12 13.26 -3.68
N GLY A 187 12.90 14.30 -3.34
CA GLY A 187 13.19 15.44 -4.24
C GLY A 187 13.94 15.04 -5.50
N LEU A 188 14.90 14.12 -5.40
CA LEU A 188 15.65 13.60 -6.55
C LEU A 188 14.71 12.83 -7.50
N VAL A 189 13.88 11.94 -6.97
CA VAL A 189 12.94 11.15 -7.78
C VAL A 189 11.88 12.06 -8.40
N ALA A 190 11.27 12.95 -7.63
CA ALA A 190 10.28 13.89 -8.12
C ALA A 190 10.84 14.79 -9.24
N SER A 191 12.07 15.29 -9.07
CA SER A 191 12.75 16.09 -10.08
C SER A 191 13.04 15.30 -11.36
N LEU A 192 13.43 14.04 -11.24
CA LEU A 192 13.67 13.17 -12.39
C LEU A 192 12.39 12.89 -13.16
N VAL A 193 11.31 12.53 -12.46
CA VAL A 193 9.98 12.27 -13.05
C VAL A 193 9.47 13.55 -13.72
N TRP A 194 9.49 14.69 -13.03
CA TRP A 194 8.99 15.96 -13.56
C TRP A 194 9.75 16.42 -14.80
N ARG A 195 11.06 16.39 -14.79
CA ARG A 195 11.87 16.80 -15.94
C ARG A 195 11.65 15.88 -17.15
N GLY A 196 11.44 14.59 -16.92
CA GLY A 196 11.08 13.66 -17.97
C GLY A 196 9.71 13.96 -18.55
N LEU A 197 8.68 14.19 -17.72
CA LEU A 197 7.30 14.49 -18.13
C LEU A 197 7.17 15.87 -18.80
N ALA A 198 7.92 16.87 -18.37
CA ALA A 198 7.92 18.21 -18.95
C ALA A 198 8.38 18.25 -20.43
N GLY A 199 8.99 17.17 -20.93
CA GLY A 199 9.33 17.03 -22.34
C GLY A 199 8.16 16.61 -23.25
N PHE A 200 6.98 16.27 -22.69
CA PHE A 200 5.79 15.92 -23.47
C PHE A 200 4.92 17.16 -23.71
N PRO A 201 4.20 17.22 -24.86
CA PRO A 201 3.35 18.37 -25.20
C PRO A 201 2.22 18.52 -24.18
N LEU A 202 2.09 19.72 -23.61
CA LEU A 202 0.92 20.15 -22.86
C LEU A 202 -0.20 20.53 -23.84
N HIS A 203 -1.45 20.56 -23.36
CA HIS A 203 -2.53 21.12 -24.17
C HIS A 203 -2.18 22.55 -24.61
N PRO A 204 -2.30 22.90 -25.89
CA PRO A 204 -2.16 24.28 -26.30
C PRO A 204 -3.23 25.11 -25.56
N GLU A 205 -2.79 26.23 -24.93
CA GLU A 205 -3.73 27.17 -24.33
C GLU A 205 -4.79 27.50 -25.38
N GLN A 206 -6.07 27.27 -25.04
CA GLN A 206 -7.17 27.69 -25.91
C GLN A 206 -7.08 29.22 -25.98
N PRO A 207 -6.98 29.82 -27.18
CA PRO A 207 -6.98 31.26 -27.27
C PRO A 207 -8.30 31.75 -26.67
N GLU A 208 -8.18 32.68 -25.71
CA GLU A 208 -9.30 33.37 -25.12
C GLU A 208 -10.17 33.97 -26.25
N ALA A 209 -11.46 33.57 -26.28
CA ALA A 209 -12.46 34.04 -27.27
C ALA A 209 -13.01 35.41 -26.89
#